data_e8cd47af5efb63f382db47ef4346a69a
#
_entry.id   e8cd47af5efb63f382db47ef4346a69a
#
_cell.length_a   1.000
_cell.length_b   1.000
_cell.length_c   1.000
_cell.angle_alpha   90.00
_cell.angle_beta   90.00
_cell.angle_gamma   90.00
#
_symmetry.space_group_name_H-M   'P 1'
#
loop_
_entity.id
_entity.type
_entity.pdbx_description
1 polymer ?
#
loop_
_entity_poly.entity_id
_entity_poly.type
_entity_poly.pdbx_seq_one_letter_code
_entity_poly.pdbx_strand_id
1 'polypeptide(L)'
;MRAYSLLPLALPLAAAASVPLGTEFARRQLPNEPTGVKTIKTANNVTIRYKEPGKHGVCETTPGVKSYAGYVDLAEDAHTFFWFFEARHDPENAPITLWLNGGPGSDSLIGLFEGRL
;
A
#
# COMPACT_ATOMS: atom_id res chain seq x y z
N MET A 1 5.88 -50.36 -58.63
CA MET A 1 5.94 -50.31 -57.14
C MET A 1 6.69 -49.05 -56.77
N ARG A 2 5.97 -48.03 -56.19
CA ARG A 2 6.60 -46.78 -55.76
C ARG A 2 6.74 -46.86 -54.24
N ALA A 3 7.99 -46.85 -53.75
CA ALA A 3 8.31 -46.81 -52.33
C ALA A 3 8.15 -45.34 -51.82
N TYR A 4 7.26 -45.12 -50.85
CA TYR A 4 7.14 -43.88 -50.13
C TYR A 4 8.08 -43.89 -48.92
N SER A 5 9.10 -43.04 -48.94
CA SER A 5 10.01 -42.82 -47.83
C SER A 5 9.33 -41.88 -46.83
N LEU A 6 9.05 -42.39 -45.63
CA LEU A 6 8.54 -41.57 -44.50
C LEU A 6 9.75 -40.92 -43.80
N LEU A 7 9.92 -39.60 -43.96
CA LEU A 7 10.82 -38.82 -43.11
C LEU A 7 10.19 -38.65 -41.73
N PRO A 8 10.92 -38.88 -40.67
CA PRO A 8 10.42 -38.52 -39.32
C PRO A 8 10.53 -37.02 -39.12
N LEU A 9 9.36 -36.43 -38.84
CA LEU A 9 9.22 -35.04 -38.45
C LEU A 9 9.70 -34.88 -36.99
N ALA A 10 10.94 -34.44 -36.80
CA ALA A 10 11.45 -34.12 -35.47
C ALA A 10 10.90 -32.74 -35.06
N LEU A 11 9.92 -32.70 -34.17
CA LEU A 11 9.51 -31.47 -33.50
C LEU A 11 10.60 -31.03 -32.51
N PRO A 12 11.06 -29.77 -32.56
CA PRO A 12 11.95 -29.27 -31.53
C PRO A 12 11.19 -29.14 -30.20
N LEU A 13 11.65 -29.85 -29.17
CA LEU A 13 11.20 -29.68 -27.80
C LEU A 13 11.64 -28.29 -27.35
N ALA A 14 10.69 -27.33 -27.32
CA ALA A 14 10.95 -26.02 -26.74
C ALA A 14 11.20 -26.20 -25.25
N ALA A 15 12.44 -26.06 -24.83
CA ALA A 15 12.80 -25.98 -23.43
C ALA A 15 12.15 -24.71 -22.86
N ALA A 16 11.07 -24.88 -22.08
CA ALA A 16 10.51 -23.82 -21.28
C ALA A 16 11.57 -23.41 -20.24
N ALA A 17 12.21 -22.27 -20.48
CA ALA A 17 13.10 -21.66 -19.51
C ALA A 17 12.26 -21.33 -18.28
N SER A 18 12.41 -22.10 -17.20
CA SER A 18 11.84 -21.80 -15.91
C SER A 18 12.48 -20.51 -15.36
N VAL A 19 11.80 -19.39 -15.51
CA VAL A 19 12.20 -18.16 -14.85
C VAL A 19 12.06 -18.39 -13.34
N PRO A 20 13.12 -18.23 -12.55
CA PRO A 20 13.01 -18.36 -11.10
C PRO A 20 12.13 -17.21 -10.56
N LEU A 21 10.86 -17.51 -10.28
CA LEU A 21 9.83 -16.57 -9.85
C LEU A 21 10.09 -15.95 -8.45
N GLY A 22 11.16 -16.33 -7.76
CA GLY A 22 11.31 -16.00 -6.34
C GLY A 22 12.15 -14.77 -6.02
N THR A 23 13.19 -14.47 -6.78
CA THR A 23 14.21 -13.51 -6.34
C THR A 23 13.98 -12.07 -6.84
N GLU A 24 13.43 -11.88 -8.01
CA GLU A 24 13.13 -10.52 -8.53
C GLU A 24 11.85 -9.94 -7.94
N PHE A 25 10.84 -10.78 -7.65
CA PHE A 25 9.59 -10.30 -7.02
C PHE A 25 9.86 -9.83 -5.58
N ALA A 26 10.67 -10.55 -4.82
CA ALA A 26 11.08 -10.14 -3.47
C ALA A 26 11.89 -8.82 -3.47
N ARG A 27 12.72 -8.59 -4.48
CA ARG A 27 13.51 -7.35 -4.60
C ARG A 27 12.66 -6.11 -4.91
N ARG A 28 11.53 -6.25 -5.59
CA ARG A 28 10.59 -5.15 -5.87
C ARG A 28 9.70 -4.80 -4.68
N GLN A 29 9.57 -5.67 -3.70
CA GLN A 29 8.71 -5.50 -2.53
C GLN A 29 9.43 -4.96 -1.29
N LEU A 30 10.73 -4.80 -1.33
CA LEU A 30 11.50 -4.13 -0.29
C LEU A 30 11.94 -2.75 -0.81
N PRO A 31 11.07 -1.73 -0.80
CA PRO A 31 11.55 -0.37 -0.97
C PRO A 31 12.51 -0.07 0.18
N ASN A 32 13.60 0.64 -0.12
CA ASN A 32 14.43 1.25 0.92
C ASN A 32 13.51 1.89 1.96
N GLU A 33 13.86 1.77 3.24
CA GLU A 33 13.05 2.37 4.30
C GLU A 33 12.64 3.79 3.91
N PRO A 34 11.35 4.13 3.98
CA PRO A 34 10.87 5.41 3.51
C PRO A 34 11.50 6.52 4.36
N THR A 35 12.18 7.46 3.72
CA THR A 35 12.81 8.62 4.37
C THR A 35 11.76 9.54 5.00
N GLY A 36 12.11 10.23 6.09
CA GLY A 36 11.23 11.23 6.72
C GLY A 36 10.07 10.65 7.54
N VAL A 37 10.16 9.40 7.98
CA VAL A 37 9.22 8.81 8.92
C VAL A 37 9.44 9.40 10.31
N LYS A 38 8.36 9.88 10.93
CA LYS A 38 8.31 10.29 12.33
C LYS A 38 7.73 9.17 13.17
N THR A 39 8.18 9.04 14.41
CA THR A 39 7.72 8.00 15.34
C THR A 39 7.30 8.61 16.66
N ILE A 40 6.12 8.23 17.14
CA ILE A 40 5.58 8.58 18.45
C ILE A 40 5.31 7.30 19.21
N LYS A 41 5.63 7.28 20.51
CA LYS A 41 5.19 6.23 21.43
C LYS A 41 4.12 6.80 22.34
N THR A 42 2.99 6.11 22.41
CA THR A 42 1.89 6.47 23.31
C THR A 42 2.18 5.99 24.73
N ALA A 43 1.41 6.49 25.72
CA ALA A 43 1.51 6.06 27.11
C ALA A 43 1.26 4.55 27.31
N ASN A 44 0.49 3.93 26.41
CA ASN A 44 0.21 2.50 26.40
C ASN A 44 1.26 1.68 25.62
N ASN A 45 2.43 2.26 25.34
CA ASN A 45 3.53 1.66 24.59
C ASN A 45 3.19 1.24 23.14
N VAL A 46 2.13 1.80 22.57
CA VAL A 46 1.81 1.65 21.16
C VAL A 46 2.69 2.59 20.35
N THR A 47 3.31 2.09 19.28
CA THR A 47 4.15 2.88 18.37
C THR A 47 3.33 3.34 17.18
N ILE A 48 3.43 4.64 16.85
CA ILE A 48 2.81 5.24 15.65
C ILE A 48 3.94 5.76 14.77
N ARG A 49 4.02 5.26 13.55
CA ARG A 49 4.97 5.70 12.53
C ARG A 49 4.21 6.43 11.43
N TYR A 50 4.57 7.69 11.14
CA TYR A 50 3.81 8.50 10.19
C TYR A 50 4.68 9.46 9.37
N LYS A 51 4.08 9.93 8.29
CA LYS A 51 4.57 11.03 7.45
C LYS A 51 3.50 12.12 7.35
N GLU A 52 3.89 13.28 6.86
CA GLU A 52 3.02 14.44 6.60
C GLU A 52 2.86 14.65 5.08
N PRO A 53 2.03 13.85 4.39
CA PRO A 53 1.85 13.95 2.94
C PRO A 53 1.24 15.26 2.49
N GLY A 54 0.47 15.93 3.35
CA GLY A 54 -0.15 17.23 3.07
C GLY A 54 0.85 18.34 2.71
N LYS A 55 2.09 18.25 3.17
CA LYS A 55 3.16 19.19 2.78
C LYS A 55 3.51 19.14 1.30
N HIS A 56 3.13 18.05 0.63
CA HIS A 56 3.39 17.82 -0.80
C HIS A 56 2.13 17.90 -1.65
N GLY A 57 1.00 18.38 -1.07
CA GLY A 57 -0.28 18.52 -1.78
C GLY A 57 -0.94 17.20 -2.17
N VAL A 58 -0.66 16.11 -1.45
CA VAL A 58 -1.28 14.81 -1.72
C VAL A 58 -2.68 14.77 -1.11
N CYS A 59 -3.70 14.59 -1.92
CA CYS A 59 -5.14 14.53 -1.64
C CYS A 59 -5.74 15.82 -1.08
N GLU A 60 -5.17 16.40 -0.04
CA GLU A 60 -5.63 17.68 0.52
C GLU A 60 -4.79 18.82 -0.09
N THR A 61 -5.47 19.74 -0.77
CA THR A 61 -4.84 20.88 -1.47
C THR A 61 -5.15 22.23 -0.83
N THR A 62 -6.00 22.26 0.20
CA THR A 62 -6.34 23.50 0.92
C THR A 62 -5.13 24.02 1.68
N PRO A 63 -4.70 25.26 1.45
CA PRO A 63 -3.54 25.82 2.14
C PRO A 63 -3.70 25.80 3.66
N GLY A 64 -2.67 25.32 4.37
CA GLY A 64 -2.63 25.30 5.83
C GLY A 64 -3.27 24.07 6.48
N VAL A 65 -4.04 23.28 5.75
CA VAL A 65 -4.59 22.01 6.24
C VAL A 65 -3.51 20.93 6.23
N LYS A 66 -3.33 20.26 7.36
CA LYS A 66 -2.35 19.20 7.50
C LYS A 66 -2.99 17.82 7.33
N SER A 67 -2.21 16.87 6.83
CA SER A 67 -2.59 15.47 6.85
C SER A 67 -1.43 14.60 7.33
N TYR A 68 -1.77 13.45 7.90
CA TYR A 68 -0.83 12.50 8.48
C TYR A 68 -1.20 11.09 8.04
N ALA A 69 -0.28 10.38 7.44
CA ALA A 69 -0.49 9.00 7.01
C ALA A 69 0.58 8.07 7.58
N GLY A 70 0.21 6.90 8.03
CA GLY A 70 1.17 5.99 8.64
C GLY A 70 0.57 4.71 9.18
N TYR A 71 1.29 4.12 10.12
CA TYR A 71 0.92 2.85 10.74
C TYR A 71 0.92 2.97 12.26
N VAL A 72 -0.09 2.37 12.86
CA VAL A 72 -0.15 2.08 14.29
C VAL A 72 0.32 0.64 14.47
N ASP A 73 1.40 0.44 15.20
CA ASP A 73 1.96 -0.88 15.49
C ASP A 73 1.27 -1.43 16.75
N LEU A 74 0.34 -2.35 16.55
CA LEU A 74 -0.44 -2.98 17.63
C LEU A 74 0.29 -4.17 18.26
N ALA A 75 1.06 -4.91 17.45
CA ALA A 75 1.93 -6.00 17.85
C ALA A 75 3.13 -6.08 16.88
N GLU A 76 4.04 -7.03 17.09
CA GLU A 76 5.24 -7.20 16.28
C GLU A 76 4.92 -7.45 14.79
N ASP A 77 3.83 -8.15 14.52
CA ASP A 77 3.34 -8.54 13.20
C ASP A 77 1.96 -7.93 12.84
N ALA A 78 1.46 -7.00 13.66
CA ALA A 78 0.14 -6.39 13.48
C ALA A 78 0.25 -4.87 13.39
N HIS A 79 0.04 -4.37 12.17
CA HIS A 79 0.11 -2.95 11.85
C HIS A 79 -1.17 -2.49 11.18
N THR A 80 -1.76 -1.40 11.68
CA THR A 80 -2.97 -0.81 11.10
C THR A 80 -2.62 0.49 10.41
N PHE A 81 -2.93 0.60 9.11
CA PHE A 81 -2.77 1.83 8.36
C PHE A 81 -3.81 2.87 8.78
N PHE A 82 -3.42 4.13 8.86
CA PHE A 82 -4.33 5.25 9.02
C PHE A 82 -3.96 6.40 8.09
N TRP A 83 -4.96 7.19 7.72
CA TRP A 83 -4.77 8.50 7.09
C TRP A 83 -5.69 9.50 7.79
N PHE A 84 -5.10 10.51 8.40
CA PHE A 84 -5.79 11.56 9.14
C PHE A 84 -5.69 12.89 8.39
N PHE A 85 -6.77 13.60 8.31
CA PHE A 85 -6.88 14.95 7.77
C PHE A 85 -7.39 15.88 8.85
N GLU A 86 -6.74 17.03 9.05
CA GLU A 86 -7.26 18.08 9.91
C GLU A 86 -8.52 18.70 9.28
N ALA A 87 -9.42 19.20 10.10
CA ALA A 87 -10.56 19.97 9.63
C ALA A 87 -10.09 21.25 8.93
N ARG A 88 -10.78 21.63 7.84
CA ARG A 88 -10.49 22.87 7.10
C ARG A 88 -10.82 24.14 7.88
N HIS A 89 -11.72 24.02 8.85
CA HIS A 89 -12.14 25.12 9.72
C HIS A 89 -12.02 24.68 11.17
N ASP A 90 -11.41 25.51 12.00
CA ASP A 90 -11.27 25.32 13.44
C ASP A 90 -10.82 23.90 13.85
N PRO A 91 -9.64 23.43 13.38
CA PRO A 91 -9.21 22.05 13.60
C PRO A 91 -9.01 21.71 15.09
N GLU A 92 -8.76 22.69 15.94
CA GLU A 92 -8.55 22.47 17.37
C GLU A 92 -9.84 22.10 18.12
N ASN A 93 -11.00 22.57 17.64
CA ASN A 93 -12.30 22.30 18.23
C ASN A 93 -13.18 21.37 17.39
N ALA A 94 -12.70 20.96 16.22
CA ALA A 94 -13.44 20.07 15.34
C ALA A 94 -13.58 18.65 15.94
N PRO A 95 -14.74 18.00 15.79
CA PRO A 95 -14.92 16.63 16.22
C PRO A 95 -14.05 15.68 15.37
N ILE A 96 -13.50 14.65 16.00
CA ILE A 96 -12.79 13.59 15.29
C ILE A 96 -13.80 12.58 14.75
N THR A 97 -13.76 12.31 13.45
CA THR A 97 -14.58 11.29 12.79
C THR A 97 -13.68 10.14 12.34
N LEU A 98 -14.01 8.92 12.73
CA LEU A 98 -13.36 7.71 12.25
C LEU A 98 -14.22 7.08 11.15
N TRP A 99 -13.64 6.92 9.96
CA TRP A 99 -14.29 6.23 8.85
C TRP A 99 -13.75 4.82 8.71
N LEU A 100 -14.65 3.83 8.69
CA LEU A 100 -14.35 2.43 8.46
C LEU A 100 -15.32 1.87 7.42
N ASN A 101 -14.80 1.34 6.31
CA ASN A 101 -15.61 0.55 5.41
C ASN A 101 -15.92 -0.81 6.04
N GLY A 102 -17.10 -1.33 5.71
CA GLY A 102 -17.48 -2.69 6.08
C GLY A 102 -16.79 -3.73 5.19
N GLY A 103 -17.20 -4.96 5.38
CA GLY A 103 -16.67 -6.06 4.59
C GLY A 103 -17.12 -7.38 5.18
N PRO A 104 -16.28 -8.21 5.73
CA PRO A 104 -14.84 -8.07 6.03
C PRO A 104 -13.95 -8.04 4.80
N GLY A 105 -12.74 -7.45 4.94
CA GLY A 105 -11.71 -7.46 3.91
C GLY A 105 -11.78 -6.31 2.90
N SER A 106 -12.69 -5.33 3.07
CA SER A 106 -12.72 -4.12 2.25
C SER A 106 -11.74 -3.07 2.78
N ASP A 107 -11.10 -2.37 1.86
CA ASP A 107 -10.22 -1.25 2.18
C ASP A 107 -11.04 0.01 2.48
N SER A 108 -10.78 0.65 3.62
CA SER A 108 -11.45 1.90 4.01
C SER A 108 -11.05 3.11 3.15
N LEU A 109 -9.97 3.03 2.38
CA LEU A 109 -9.58 4.07 1.42
C LEU A 109 -10.56 4.19 0.26
N ILE A 110 -11.37 3.17 -0.03
CA ILE A 110 -12.44 3.25 -1.04
C ILE A 110 -13.38 4.42 -0.70
N GLY A 111 -13.82 4.54 0.56
CA GLY A 111 -14.66 5.65 0.99
C GLY A 111 -14.00 7.02 0.84
N LEU A 112 -12.67 7.10 1.02
CA LEU A 112 -11.91 8.33 0.83
C LEU A 112 -11.87 8.76 -0.65
N PHE A 113 -11.68 7.81 -1.59
CA PHE A 113 -11.50 8.14 -3.01
C PHE A 113 -12.81 8.20 -3.79
N GLU A 114 -13.84 7.49 -3.37
CA GLU A 114 -15.17 7.48 -4.01
C GLU A 114 -16.17 8.36 -3.27
N GLY A 115 -15.95 8.63 -1.99
CA GLY A 115 -16.78 9.50 -1.16
C GLY A 115 -16.57 10.96 -1.51
N ARG A 116 -17.65 11.72 -1.43
CA ARG A 116 -17.60 13.20 -1.40
C ARG A 116 -17.39 13.61 0.06
N LEU A 117 -16.14 13.72 0.47
CA LEU A 117 -15.76 14.31 1.74
C LEU A 117 -15.71 15.83 1.63
#